data_930de1c4d19b52838a1b3e2d126f3dc0
#
_entry.id   930de1c4d19b52838a1b3e2d126f3dc0
#
_cell.length_a   1.000
_cell.length_b   1.000
_cell.length_c   1.000
_cell.angle_alpha   90.00
_cell.angle_beta   90.00
_cell.angle_gamma   90.00
#
_symmetry.space_group_name_H-M   'P 1'
#
loop_
_entity.id
_entity.type
_entity.pdbx_description
1 polymer ?
#
loop_
_entity_poly.entity_id
_entity_poly.type
_entity_poly.pdbx_seq_one_letter_code
_entity_poly.pdbx_strand_id
1 'polypeptide(L)'
;PAAIRYQTLLANNIRGLKEAGLTEKDYANQIQILTKISEHINKASDMVEEMIEARKKANTLTDTREKAIAYQGKIKDVFFDEIRYHVDKLELLVDDREWYLPKYRELLFLR
;
A
#
# COMPACT_ATOMS: atom_id res chain seq x y z
N PRO A 1 5.79 -5.97 -1.81
CA PRO A 1 6.53 -6.13 -3.07
C PRO A 1 5.68 -5.87 -4.30
N ALA A 2 4.50 -6.48 -4.43
CA ALA A 2 3.62 -6.25 -5.59
C ALA A 2 3.18 -4.79 -5.68
N ALA A 3 2.80 -4.18 -4.57
CA ALA A 3 2.39 -2.78 -4.53
C ALA A 3 3.53 -1.84 -4.92
N ILE A 4 4.74 -2.10 -4.43
CA ILE A 4 5.92 -1.30 -4.75
C ILE A 4 6.29 -1.46 -6.22
N ARG A 5 6.23 -2.66 -6.75
CA ARG A 5 6.48 -2.91 -8.18
C ARG A 5 5.47 -2.18 -9.06
N TYR A 6 4.21 -2.21 -8.69
CA TYR A 6 3.16 -1.50 -9.42
C TYR A 6 3.35 0.02 -9.32
N GLN A 7 3.74 0.52 -8.16
CA GLN A 7 4.08 1.93 -7.96
C GLN A 7 5.20 2.36 -8.91
N THR A 8 6.26 1.56 -9.01
CA THR A 8 7.40 1.81 -9.91
C THR A 8 6.95 1.77 -11.37
N LEU A 9 6.13 0.80 -11.73
CA LEU A 9 5.60 0.68 -13.08
C LEU A 9 4.79 1.92 -13.48
N LEU A 10 3.90 2.39 -12.61
CA LEU A 10 3.09 3.58 -12.85
C LEU A 10 3.97 4.83 -12.95
N ALA A 11 4.96 4.98 -12.07
CA ALA A 11 5.87 6.12 -12.09
C ALA A 11 6.66 6.17 -13.40
N ASN A 12 7.18 5.03 -13.85
CA ASN A 12 7.92 4.93 -15.11
C ASN A 12 7.01 5.21 -16.30
N ASN A 13 5.78 4.73 -16.26
CA ASN A 13 4.81 4.95 -17.32
C ASN A 13 4.44 6.44 -17.45
N ILE A 14 4.21 7.10 -16.32
CA ILE A 14 3.93 8.55 -16.28
C ILE A 14 5.11 9.33 -16.84
N ARG A 15 6.33 8.96 -16.46
CA ARG A 15 7.55 9.60 -16.99
C ARG A 15 7.65 9.44 -18.51
N GLY A 16 7.40 8.24 -19.01
CA GLY A 16 7.41 7.98 -20.44
C GLY A 16 6.37 8.79 -21.21
N LEU A 17 5.16 8.90 -20.67
CA LEU A 17 4.11 9.70 -21.27
C LEU A 17 4.47 11.19 -21.28
N LYS A 18 5.07 11.66 -20.21
CA LYS A 18 5.52 13.05 -20.10
C LYS A 18 6.64 13.36 -21.10
N GLU A 19 7.59 12.45 -21.24
CA GLU A 19 8.68 12.57 -22.24
C GLU A 19 8.16 12.55 -23.68
N ALA A 20 7.08 11.81 -23.93
CA ALA A 20 6.44 11.75 -25.23
C ALA A 20 5.65 13.03 -25.57
N GLY A 21 5.59 13.99 -24.66
CA GLY A 21 4.92 15.27 -24.88
C GLY A 21 3.47 15.32 -24.44
N LEU A 22 2.99 14.30 -23.71
CA LEU A 22 1.64 14.30 -23.17
C LEU A 22 1.55 15.19 -21.93
N THR A 23 0.36 15.75 -21.70
CA THR A 23 0.11 16.65 -20.58
C THR A 23 -0.49 15.90 -19.39
N GLU A 24 -0.55 16.56 -18.24
CA GLU A 24 -1.15 15.99 -17.03
C GLU A 24 -2.56 15.46 -17.23
N LYS A 25 -3.33 16.09 -18.12
CA LYS A 25 -4.66 15.64 -18.47
C LYS A 25 -4.69 14.22 -19.01
N ASP A 26 -3.66 13.84 -19.75
CA ASP A 26 -3.59 12.55 -20.42
C ASP A 26 -3.26 11.41 -19.48
N TYR A 27 -2.60 11.69 -18.34
CA TYR A 27 -2.22 10.67 -17.35
C TYR A 27 -2.74 10.96 -15.93
N ALA A 28 -3.78 11.80 -15.82
CA ALA A 28 -4.34 12.21 -14.54
C ALA A 28 -4.83 11.01 -13.70
N ASN A 29 -5.48 10.03 -14.35
CA ASN A 29 -5.96 8.82 -13.66
C ASN A 29 -4.82 8.01 -13.08
N GLN A 30 -3.71 7.91 -13.79
CA GLN A 30 -2.53 7.18 -13.33
C GLN A 30 -1.89 7.87 -12.13
N ILE A 31 -1.84 9.20 -12.14
CA ILE A 31 -1.36 9.99 -11.00
C ILE A 31 -2.24 9.74 -9.77
N GLN A 32 -3.55 9.73 -9.93
CA GLN A 32 -4.48 9.46 -8.82
C GLN A 32 -4.26 8.08 -8.22
N ILE A 33 -4.10 7.06 -9.06
CA ILE A 33 -3.85 5.70 -8.61
C ILE A 33 -2.51 5.63 -7.87
N LEU A 34 -1.47 6.23 -8.42
CA LEU A 34 -0.14 6.29 -7.81
C LEU A 34 -0.19 6.98 -6.46
N THR A 35 -0.92 8.09 -6.35
CA THR A 35 -1.08 8.83 -5.09
C THR A 35 -1.76 7.96 -4.03
N LYS A 36 -2.84 7.27 -4.39
CA LYS A 36 -3.56 6.38 -3.46
C LYS A 36 -2.68 5.23 -2.98
N ILE A 37 -1.94 4.61 -3.89
CA ILE A 37 -1.02 3.53 -3.54
C ILE A 37 0.05 4.05 -2.58
N SER A 38 0.64 5.20 -2.87
CA SER A 38 1.66 5.81 -2.02
C SER A 38 1.12 6.14 -0.63
N GLU A 39 -0.10 6.67 -0.54
CA GLU A 39 -0.74 6.97 0.74
C GLU A 39 -0.93 5.72 1.59
N HIS A 40 -1.43 4.63 1.01
CA HIS A 40 -1.63 3.38 1.75
C HIS A 40 -0.32 2.72 2.15
N ILE A 41 0.69 2.77 1.29
CA ILE A 41 2.03 2.27 1.63
C ILE A 41 2.60 3.04 2.81
N ASN A 42 2.53 4.36 2.78
CA ASN A 42 3.07 5.22 3.83
C ASN A 42 2.33 5.01 5.15
N LYS A 43 1.01 4.94 5.12
CA LYS A 43 0.21 4.68 6.32
C LYS A 43 0.51 3.31 6.92
N ALA A 44 0.61 2.28 6.11
CA ALA A 44 0.95 0.95 6.57
C ALA A 44 2.36 0.92 7.18
N SER A 45 3.33 1.58 6.55
CA SER A 45 4.70 1.68 7.03
C SER A 45 4.78 2.41 8.37
N ASP A 46 4.10 3.56 8.49
CA ASP A 46 4.06 4.33 9.73
C ASP A 46 3.44 3.52 10.87
N MET A 47 2.38 2.79 10.57
CA MET A 47 1.70 1.94 11.57
C MET A 47 2.58 0.78 12.02
N VAL A 48 3.35 0.19 11.11
CA VAL A 48 4.32 -0.86 11.47
C VAL A 48 5.38 -0.30 12.42
N GLU A 49 5.89 0.90 12.15
CA GLU A 49 6.86 1.56 13.03
C GLU A 49 6.27 1.85 14.41
N GLU A 50 5.03 2.37 14.46
CA GLU A 50 4.33 2.60 15.72
C GLU A 50 4.10 1.30 16.49
N MET A 51 3.76 0.22 15.79
CA MET A 51 3.59 -1.09 16.39
C MET A 51 4.90 -1.60 17.00
N ILE A 52 6.02 -1.42 16.29
CA ILE A 52 7.35 -1.81 16.78
C ILE A 52 7.69 -1.04 18.05
N GLU A 53 7.43 0.26 18.08
CA GLU A 53 7.66 1.09 19.28
C GLU A 53 6.77 0.65 20.45
N ALA A 54 5.50 0.34 20.18
CA ALA A 54 4.57 -0.15 21.18
C ALA A 54 5.04 -1.50 21.77
N ARG A 55 5.56 -2.39 20.92
CA ARG A 55 6.13 -3.67 21.35
C ARG A 55 7.37 -3.47 22.24
N LYS A 56 8.23 -2.55 21.86
CA LYS A 56 9.42 -2.22 22.67
C LYS A 56 9.02 -1.72 24.05
N LYS A 57 8.03 -0.84 24.14
CA LYS A 57 7.50 -0.33 25.41
C LYS A 57 6.87 -1.45 26.24
N ALA A 58 6.09 -2.32 25.63
CA ALA A 58 5.48 -3.45 26.32
C ALA A 58 6.54 -4.40 26.89
N ASN A 59 7.64 -4.61 26.16
CA ASN A 59 8.73 -5.47 26.59
C ASN A 59 9.52 -4.89 27.76
N THR A 60 9.42 -3.58 28.02
CA THR A 60 10.07 -2.97 29.21
C THR A 60 9.25 -3.17 30.48
N LEU A 61 7.99 -3.59 30.38
CA LEU A 61 7.15 -3.86 31.54
C LEU A 61 7.64 -5.13 32.25
N THR A 62 7.73 -5.04 33.59
CA THR A 62 8.23 -6.16 34.40
C THR A 62 7.12 -7.13 34.79
N ASP A 63 5.89 -6.67 34.84
CA ASP A 63 4.72 -7.48 35.17
C ASP A 63 4.19 -8.21 33.94
N THR A 64 4.14 -9.54 34.00
CA THR A 64 3.63 -10.39 32.92
C THR A 64 2.19 -10.07 32.55
N ARG A 65 1.37 -9.72 33.53
CA ARG A 65 -0.03 -9.36 33.31
C ARG A 65 -0.17 -8.05 32.55
N GLU A 66 0.63 -7.05 32.92
CA GLU A 66 0.65 -5.76 32.19
C GLU A 66 1.15 -5.93 30.77
N LYS A 67 2.16 -6.77 30.55
CA LYS A 67 2.61 -7.12 29.19
C LYS A 67 1.48 -7.73 28.37
N ALA A 68 0.78 -8.70 28.93
CA ALA A 68 -0.31 -9.38 28.25
C ALA A 68 -1.43 -8.41 27.86
N ILE A 69 -1.78 -7.49 28.77
CA ILE A 69 -2.80 -6.47 28.51
C ILE A 69 -2.35 -5.52 27.39
N ALA A 70 -1.09 -5.07 27.42
CA ALA A 70 -0.53 -4.19 26.39
C ALA A 70 -0.51 -4.87 25.02
N TYR A 71 -0.13 -6.15 24.96
CA TYR A 71 -0.11 -6.91 23.71
C TYR A 71 -1.52 -7.16 23.15
N GLN A 72 -2.48 -7.51 24.00
CA GLN A 72 -3.85 -7.82 23.55
C GLN A 72 -4.65 -6.58 23.17
N GLY A 73 -4.52 -5.50 23.94
CA GLY A 73 -5.34 -4.32 23.72
C GLY A 73 -4.85 -3.47 22.56
N LYS A 74 -3.65 -2.94 22.70
CA LYS A 74 -3.16 -1.90 21.79
C LYS A 74 -2.46 -2.45 20.56
N ILE A 75 -1.69 -3.52 20.73
CA ILE A 75 -0.86 -4.04 19.63
C ILE A 75 -1.67 -4.92 18.70
N LYS A 76 -2.47 -5.84 19.24
CA LYS A 76 -3.23 -6.79 18.43
C LYS A 76 -4.44 -6.15 17.77
N ASP A 77 -5.28 -5.46 18.54
CA ASP A 77 -6.57 -5.00 18.04
C ASP A 77 -6.47 -3.73 17.21
N VAL A 78 -5.59 -2.79 17.59
CA VAL A 78 -5.49 -1.51 16.91
C VAL A 78 -4.55 -1.59 15.71
N PHE A 79 -3.32 -2.03 15.94
CA PHE A 79 -2.31 -2.00 14.88
C PHE A 79 -2.50 -3.08 13.81
N PHE A 80 -2.78 -4.30 14.20
CA PHE A 80 -2.96 -5.38 13.23
C PHE A 80 -4.15 -5.14 12.31
N ASP A 81 -5.29 -4.73 12.86
CA ASP A 81 -6.49 -4.49 12.08
C ASP A 81 -6.32 -3.30 11.12
N GLU A 82 -5.69 -2.21 11.57
CA GLU A 82 -5.46 -1.05 10.74
C GLU A 82 -4.41 -1.29 9.66
N ILE A 83 -3.32 -1.98 10.00
CA ILE A 83 -2.30 -2.38 9.02
C ILE A 83 -2.93 -3.28 7.96
N ARG A 84 -3.71 -4.26 8.40
CA ARG A 84 -4.41 -5.17 7.52
C ARG A 84 -5.37 -4.44 6.59
N TYR A 85 -6.09 -3.45 7.11
CA TYR A 85 -6.98 -2.61 6.30
C TYR A 85 -6.23 -1.96 5.15
N HIS A 86 -5.09 -1.33 5.42
CA HIS A 86 -4.30 -0.67 4.38
C HIS A 86 -3.68 -1.66 3.39
N VAL A 87 -3.21 -2.81 3.87
CA VAL A 87 -2.66 -3.86 3.02
C VAL A 87 -3.75 -4.44 2.12
N ASP A 88 -4.95 -4.70 2.66
CA ASP A 88 -6.09 -5.20 1.88
C ASP A 88 -6.51 -4.19 0.80
N LYS A 89 -6.51 -2.89 1.11
CA LYS A 89 -6.79 -1.85 0.12
C LYS A 89 -5.74 -1.79 -0.97
N LEU A 90 -4.47 -1.96 -0.62
CA LEU A 90 -3.38 -2.03 -1.59
C LEU A 90 -3.54 -3.24 -2.52
N GLU A 91 -3.87 -4.40 -1.97
CA GLU A 91 -4.08 -5.61 -2.76
C GLU A 91 -5.21 -5.43 -3.76
N LEU A 92 -6.32 -4.83 -3.34
CA LEU A 92 -7.44 -4.56 -4.23
C LEU A 92 -7.04 -3.62 -5.37
N LEU A 93 -6.31 -2.55 -5.06
CA LEU A 93 -5.86 -1.59 -6.07
C LEU A 93 -4.90 -2.21 -7.07
N VAL A 94 -3.95 -3.00 -6.59
CA VAL A 94 -2.91 -3.61 -7.43
C VAL A 94 -3.49 -4.75 -8.26
N ASP A 95 -4.22 -5.66 -7.63
CA ASP A 95 -4.76 -6.84 -8.30
C ASP A 95 -5.77 -6.46 -9.38
N ASP A 96 -6.69 -5.56 -9.08
CA ASP A 96 -7.67 -5.10 -10.06
C ASP A 96 -7.01 -4.44 -11.27
N ARG A 97 -5.97 -3.63 -11.05
CA ARG A 97 -5.29 -2.91 -12.12
C ARG A 97 -4.35 -3.79 -12.92
N GLU A 98 -3.58 -4.64 -12.26
CA GLU A 98 -2.71 -5.60 -12.94
C GLU A 98 -3.51 -6.57 -13.81
N TRP A 99 -4.67 -7.01 -13.32
CA TRP A 99 -5.53 -7.94 -14.05
C TRP A 99 -6.21 -7.26 -15.24
N TYR A 100 -6.57 -5.99 -15.09
CA TYR A 100 -7.25 -5.23 -16.13
C TYR A 100 -6.37 -4.97 -17.35
N LEU A 101 -5.10 -4.64 -17.12
CA LEU A 101 -4.16 -4.36 -18.20
C LEU A 101 -3.91 -5.55 -19.15
N PRO A 102 -3.65 -6.78 -18.67
CA PRO A 102 -3.52 -7.94 -19.54
C PRO A 102 -4.77 -8.24 -20.33
N LYS A 103 -5.93 -8.12 -19.71
CA LYS A 103 -7.21 -8.31 -20.40
C LYS A 103 -7.41 -7.30 -21.53
N TYR A 104 -7.08 -6.05 -21.28
CA TYR A 104 -7.16 -5.00 -22.27
C TYR A 104 -6.21 -5.28 -23.44
N ARG A 105 -5.00 -5.73 -23.16
CA ARG A 105 -4.04 -6.14 -24.18
C ARG A 105 -4.55 -7.30 -25.02
N GLU A 106 -5.10 -8.32 -24.39
CA GLU A 106 -5.69 -9.46 -25.08
C GLU A 106 -6.78 -9.03 -26.07
N LEU A 107 -7.66 -8.12 -25.63
CA LEU A 107 -8.72 -7.59 -26.50
C LEU A 107 -8.18 -6.81 -27.69
N LEU A 108 -7.06 -6.12 -27.54
CA LEU A 108 -6.42 -5.38 -28.60
C LEU A 108 -5.71 -6.29 -29.62
N PHE A 109 -5.16 -7.40 -29.19
CA PHE A 109 -4.35 -8.30 -30.02
C PHE A 109 -5.13 -9.48 -30.61
N LEU A 110 -6.36 -9.71 -30.19
CA LEU A 110 -7.23 -10.75 -30.74
C LEU A 110 -7.86 -10.38 -32.08
N ARG A 111 -7.47 -9.29 -32.64
CA ARG A 111 -7.85 -8.90 -33.99
C ARG A 111 -6.70 -9.15 -34.96
#